data_c54273114ef877864553fca6a51db9bb
#
_entry.id   c54273114ef877864553fca6a51db9bb
#
_cell.length_a   1.000
_cell.length_b   1.000
_cell.length_c   1.000
_cell.angle_alpha   90.00
_cell.angle_beta   90.00
_cell.angle_gamma   90.00
#
_symmetry.space_group_name_H-M   'P 1'
#
loop_
_entity.id
_entity.type
_entity.pdbx_description
1 polymer ?
#
loop_
_entity_poly.entity_id
_entity_poly.type
_entity_poly.pdbx_seq_one_letter_code
_entity_poly.pdbx_strand_id
1 'polypeptide(L)'
;MKVSDRGVAFIAAHEGVVLRAYPDPGSGGEPWTIGVGHTSRAGPPDVKPGMKIARTQAFDILARDLATFERAVEGAVTVALKQREFDALVSFAFNVGAGNLRSSTLLRKLNAGDRTGAAAEFARWNRASGRVMAGLTRRRAEEAELFLHGDYAGAVPLGGESEADPDRFTPSLLVRGSTGTAVETLQKALIGLGYDLGAAGADGVFGASTKAAVEAFQRANGLTVDGKVGTATRAAIEAETLSPPPPDVEPDDNAPASGGIFLALLSAILSLFRK
;
A
#
# COMPACT_ATOMS: atom_id res chain seq x y z
N MET A 1 -16.22 15.37 -9.29
CA MET A 1 -16.28 14.04 -8.62
C MET A 1 -15.30 14.04 -7.44
N LYS A 2 -15.43 13.09 -6.51
CA LYS A 2 -14.45 12.85 -5.44
C LYS A 2 -13.92 11.44 -5.55
N VAL A 3 -12.67 11.22 -5.13
CA VAL A 3 -12.13 9.88 -4.99
C VAL A 3 -12.97 9.12 -3.97
N SER A 4 -13.36 7.89 -4.29
CA SER A 4 -14.10 7.02 -3.36
C SER A 4 -13.20 6.58 -2.19
N ASP A 5 -13.81 6.13 -1.09
CA ASP A 5 -13.05 5.57 0.05
C ASP A 5 -12.19 4.38 -0.39
N ARG A 6 -12.67 3.57 -1.35
CA ARG A 6 -11.89 2.49 -1.97
C ARG A 6 -10.72 3.04 -2.80
N GLY A 7 -10.92 4.15 -3.51
CA GLY A 7 -9.87 4.84 -4.26
C GLY A 7 -8.80 5.42 -3.33
N VAL A 8 -9.18 6.02 -2.21
CA VAL A 8 -8.24 6.49 -1.17
C VAL A 8 -7.43 5.31 -0.62
N ALA A 9 -8.09 4.19 -0.29
CA ALA A 9 -7.43 2.99 0.20
C ALA A 9 -6.49 2.38 -0.85
N PHE A 10 -6.88 2.37 -2.13
CA PHE A 10 -6.06 1.91 -3.24
C PHE A 10 -4.76 2.74 -3.37
N ILE A 11 -4.87 4.06 -3.31
CA ILE A 11 -3.70 4.95 -3.37
C ILE A 11 -2.81 4.73 -2.15
N ALA A 12 -3.38 4.65 -0.95
CA ALA A 12 -2.64 4.41 0.29
C ALA A 12 -1.87 3.07 0.27
N ALA A 13 -2.42 2.02 -0.36
CA ALA A 13 -1.77 0.72 -0.50
C ALA A 13 -0.49 0.78 -1.36
N HIS A 14 -0.45 1.68 -2.35
CA HIS A 14 0.74 1.88 -3.19
C HIS A 14 1.83 2.75 -2.53
N GLU A 15 1.44 3.73 -1.72
CA GLU A 15 2.38 4.70 -1.13
C GLU A 15 2.91 4.26 0.25
N GLY A 16 2.17 3.40 0.94
CA GLY A 16 2.42 3.06 2.33
C GLY A 16 1.85 4.10 3.31
N VAL A 17 1.61 3.68 4.55
CA VAL A 17 1.03 4.52 5.60
C VAL A 17 1.98 4.57 6.78
N VAL A 18 2.47 5.75 7.14
CA VAL A 18 3.37 5.96 8.26
C VAL A 18 2.70 6.81 9.33
N LEU A 19 2.42 6.23 10.51
CA LEU A 19 1.62 6.86 11.56
C LEU A 19 2.43 7.73 12.54
N ARG A 20 3.77 7.76 12.39
CA ARG A 20 4.67 8.65 13.14
C ARG A 20 5.43 9.53 12.16
N ALA A 21 5.49 10.82 12.44
CA ALA A 21 6.27 11.74 11.62
C ALA A 21 7.75 11.33 11.54
N TYR A 22 8.29 11.35 10.32
CA TYR A 22 9.69 11.07 10.05
C TYR A 22 10.33 12.22 9.24
N PRO A 23 11.63 12.49 9.41
CA PRO A 23 12.31 13.54 8.68
C PRO A 23 12.54 13.14 7.23
N ASP A 24 12.75 14.12 6.37
CA ASP A 24 13.21 13.88 5.00
C ASP A 24 14.52 13.06 5.01
N PRO A 25 14.58 11.92 4.29
CA PRO A 25 15.78 11.06 4.31
C PRO A 25 17.05 11.72 3.74
N GLY A 26 16.89 12.74 2.89
CA GLY A 26 18.03 13.43 2.27
C GLY A 26 18.63 14.50 3.17
N SER A 27 17.81 15.23 3.92
CA SER A 27 18.24 16.31 4.82
C SER A 27 18.40 15.87 6.28
N GLY A 28 17.75 14.76 6.68
CA GLY A 28 17.66 14.34 8.08
C GLY A 28 16.79 15.25 8.96
N GLY A 29 16.10 16.22 8.36
CA GLY A 29 15.29 17.22 9.01
C GLY A 29 14.00 17.55 8.26
N GLU A 30 13.72 18.82 8.05
CA GLU A 30 12.55 19.25 7.28
C GLU A 30 12.70 18.97 5.77
N PRO A 31 11.57 18.66 5.06
CA PRO A 31 10.21 18.58 5.60
C PRO A 31 9.94 17.28 6.36
N TRP A 32 9.23 17.39 7.49
CA TRP A 32 8.68 16.22 8.18
C TRP A 32 7.49 15.66 7.42
N THR A 33 7.41 14.34 7.35
CA THR A 33 6.39 13.60 6.60
C THR A 33 5.60 12.67 7.52
N ILE A 34 4.29 12.54 7.30
CA ILE A 34 3.41 11.64 8.06
C ILE A 34 2.30 11.10 7.16
N GLY A 35 1.58 10.07 7.61
CA GLY A 35 0.45 9.49 6.86
C GLY A 35 0.90 8.86 5.55
N VAL A 36 0.33 9.30 4.45
CA VAL A 36 0.62 8.84 3.09
C VAL A 36 1.39 9.93 2.34
N GLY A 37 2.62 10.17 2.76
CA GLY A 37 3.48 11.18 2.12
C GLY A 37 3.10 12.64 2.42
N HIS A 38 2.24 12.90 3.41
CA HIS A 38 1.82 14.26 3.75
C HIS A 38 2.93 15.04 4.44
N THR A 39 3.14 16.28 4.00
CA THR A 39 4.03 17.27 4.62
C THR A 39 3.28 18.57 4.85
N SER A 40 3.75 19.46 5.73
CA SER A 40 3.15 20.78 5.94
C SER A 40 2.97 21.61 4.68
N ARG A 41 3.73 21.31 3.60
CA ARG A 41 3.61 21.99 2.29
C ARG A 41 2.33 21.63 1.55
N ALA A 42 1.74 20.47 1.83
CA ALA A 42 0.47 20.04 1.23
C ALA A 42 -0.74 20.73 1.89
N GLY A 43 -0.54 21.35 3.05
CA GLY A 43 -1.56 22.02 3.84
C GLY A 43 -1.69 21.44 5.25
N PRO A 44 -2.78 21.72 5.98
CA PRO A 44 -2.97 21.19 7.31
C PRO A 44 -3.20 19.66 7.31
N PRO A 45 -2.76 18.95 8.39
CA PRO A 45 -2.08 19.49 9.56
C PRO A 45 -0.60 19.80 9.34
N ASP A 46 -0.06 20.77 10.07
CA ASP A 46 1.39 20.95 10.12
C ASP A 46 2.05 19.73 10.74
N VAL A 47 3.04 19.18 10.03
CA VAL A 47 3.78 18.02 10.49
C VAL A 47 4.98 18.45 11.33
N LYS A 48 5.05 17.92 12.56
CA LYS A 48 6.10 18.26 13.54
C LYS A 48 6.86 17.01 14.00
N PRO A 49 8.12 17.16 14.45
CA PRO A 49 8.85 16.06 15.07
C PRO A 49 8.03 15.40 16.19
N GLY A 50 8.02 14.05 16.23
CA GLY A 50 7.30 13.30 17.24
C GLY A 50 5.78 13.20 17.07
N MET A 51 5.19 13.87 16.06
CA MET A 51 3.76 13.76 15.77
C MET A 51 3.35 12.32 15.49
N LYS A 52 2.21 11.94 16.05
CA LYS A 52 1.56 10.63 15.80
C LYS A 52 0.12 10.85 15.40
N ILE A 53 -0.37 10.04 14.49
CA ILE A 53 -1.76 10.05 14.03
C ILE A 53 -2.34 8.64 14.00
N ALA A 54 -3.66 8.53 14.12
CA ALA A 54 -4.36 7.28 13.87
C ALA A 54 -4.40 6.97 12.37
N ARG A 55 -4.61 5.71 12.00
CA ARG A 55 -4.74 5.30 10.60
C ARG A 55 -5.90 6.01 9.89
N THR A 56 -7.04 6.18 10.57
CA THR A 56 -8.18 6.96 10.05
C THR A 56 -7.77 8.39 9.70
N GLN A 57 -7.04 9.06 10.59
CA GLN A 57 -6.54 10.41 10.33
C GLN A 57 -5.58 10.47 9.14
N ALA A 58 -4.74 9.43 8.93
CA ALA A 58 -3.87 9.37 7.75
C ALA A 58 -4.66 9.32 6.44
N PHE A 59 -5.78 8.60 6.41
CA PHE A 59 -6.67 8.52 5.24
C PHE A 59 -7.47 9.83 5.04
N ASP A 60 -7.93 10.47 6.12
CA ASP A 60 -8.59 11.78 6.05
C ASP A 60 -7.63 12.86 5.50
N ILE A 61 -6.36 12.79 5.88
CA ILE A 61 -5.31 13.67 5.35
C ILE A 61 -5.10 13.39 3.86
N LEU A 62 -4.93 12.12 3.49
CA LEU A 62 -4.76 11.73 2.09
C LEU A 62 -5.94 12.20 1.24
N ALA A 63 -7.18 11.98 1.67
CA ALA A 63 -8.37 12.41 0.93
C ALA A 63 -8.39 13.93 0.68
N ARG A 64 -7.88 14.74 1.62
CA ARG A 64 -7.70 16.19 1.42
C ARG A 64 -6.58 16.52 0.44
N ASP A 65 -5.46 15.85 0.53
CA ASP A 65 -4.31 16.07 -0.36
C ASP A 65 -4.66 15.71 -1.81
N LEU A 66 -5.52 14.70 -2.01
CA LEU A 66 -6.01 14.29 -3.33
C LEU A 66 -6.86 15.36 -4.02
N ALA A 67 -7.44 16.32 -3.29
CA ALA A 67 -8.33 17.34 -3.87
C ALA A 67 -7.70 18.14 -5.03
N THR A 68 -6.39 18.33 -5.03
CA THR A 68 -5.67 18.99 -6.12
C THR A 68 -5.63 18.13 -7.38
N PHE A 69 -5.44 16.82 -7.23
CA PHE A 69 -5.43 15.87 -8.34
C PHE A 69 -6.84 15.60 -8.86
N GLU A 70 -7.85 15.57 -7.99
CA GLU A 70 -9.27 15.51 -8.38
C GLU A 70 -9.63 16.66 -9.33
N ARG A 71 -9.31 17.90 -8.95
CA ARG A 71 -9.52 19.08 -9.81
C ARG A 71 -8.74 18.99 -11.12
N ALA A 72 -7.53 18.44 -11.08
CA ALA A 72 -6.71 18.27 -12.27
C ALA A 72 -7.32 17.26 -13.25
N VAL A 73 -7.90 16.16 -12.77
CA VAL A 73 -8.63 15.17 -13.58
C VAL A 73 -9.91 15.78 -14.13
N GLU A 74 -10.73 16.41 -13.28
CA GLU A 74 -11.99 17.07 -13.70
C GLU A 74 -11.77 18.13 -14.78
N GLY A 75 -10.71 18.93 -14.64
CA GLY A 75 -10.40 19.98 -15.62
C GLY A 75 -9.77 19.48 -16.92
N ALA A 76 -9.28 18.23 -16.95
CA ALA A 76 -8.58 17.68 -18.10
C ALA A 76 -9.43 16.68 -18.91
N VAL A 77 -10.37 15.98 -18.28
CA VAL A 77 -11.22 14.97 -18.93
C VAL A 77 -12.48 15.63 -19.47
N THR A 78 -12.78 15.36 -20.75
CA THR A 78 -13.93 15.93 -21.46
C THR A 78 -15.07 14.95 -21.68
N VAL A 79 -14.91 13.70 -21.28
CA VAL A 79 -15.92 12.64 -21.37
C VAL A 79 -16.46 12.28 -19.98
N ALA A 80 -17.66 11.72 -19.90
CA ALA A 80 -18.20 11.24 -18.64
C ALA A 80 -17.36 10.08 -18.10
N LEU A 81 -17.03 10.12 -16.80
CA LEU A 81 -16.27 9.09 -16.10
C LEU A 81 -17.18 8.28 -15.18
N LYS A 82 -16.90 6.99 -15.09
CA LYS A 82 -17.34 6.14 -13.98
C LYS A 82 -16.45 6.40 -12.76
N GLN A 83 -16.95 6.09 -11.55
CA GLN A 83 -16.17 6.29 -10.32
C GLN A 83 -14.81 5.61 -10.37
N ARG A 84 -14.74 4.35 -10.78
CA ARG A 84 -13.50 3.58 -10.92
C ARG A 84 -12.49 4.20 -11.90
N GLU A 85 -12.99 4.79 -13.01
CA GLU A 85 -12.15 5.47 -14.00
C GLU A 85 -11.55 6.75 -13.39
N PHE A 86 -12.36 7.49 -12.63
CA PHE A 86 -11.92 8.66 -11.89
C PHE A 86 -10.86 8.33 -10.84
N ASP A 87 -11.12 7.32 -10.02
CA ASP A 87 -10.19 6.87 -8.96
C ASP A 87 -8.83 6.44 -9.54
N ALA A 88 -8.84 5.68 -10.64
CA ALA A 88 -7.63 5.27 -11.34
C ALA A 88 -6.84 6.46 -11.91
N LEU A 89 -7.52 7.44 -12.49
CA LEU A 89 -6.90 8.65 -13.04
C LEU A 89 -6.32 9.54 -11.94
N VAL A 90 -6.99 9.64 -10.79
CA VAL A 90 -6.45 10.39 -9.64
C VAL A 90 -5.25 9.66 -9.05
N SER A 91 -5.28 8.32 -8.91
CA SER A 91 -4.10 7.54 -8.50
C SER A 91 -2.92 7.76 -9.44
N PHE A 92 -3.16 7.70 -10.73
CA PHE A 92 -2.14 7.98 -11.74
C PHE A 92 -1.59 9.41 -11.61
N ALA A 93 -2.48 10.42 -11.56
CA ALA A 93 -2.08 11.82 -11.44
C ALA A 93 -1.31 12.11 -10.14
N PHE A 94 -1.68 11.46 -9.03
CA PHE A 94 -0.99 11.55 -7.75
C PHE A 94 0.46 11.07 -7.86
N ASN A 95 0.69 9.97 -8.55
CA ASN A 95 2.03 9.39 -8.70
C ASN A 95 2.89 10.11 -9.74
N VAL A 96 2.35 10.39 -10.94
CA VAL A 96 3.15 10.96 -12.03
C VAL A 96 3.09 12.49 -12.10
N GLY A 97 2.16 13.12 -11.39
CA GLY A 97 1.89 14.54 -11.42
C GLY A 97 0.80 14.95 -12.43
N ALA A 98 0.02 15.96 -12.07
CA ALA A 98 -1.08 16.47 -12.89
C ALA A 98 -0.63 17.01 -14.26
N GLY A 99 0.60 17.53 -14.37
CA GLY A 99 1.19 17.98 -15.64
C GLY A 99 1.37 16.83 -16.63
N ASN A 100 1.92 15.73 -16.15
CA ASN A 100 2.13 14.52 -16.95
C ASN A 100 0.81 13.88 -17.38
N LEU A 101 -0.21 13.85 -16.52
CA LEU A 101 -1.55 13.41 -16.93
C LEU A 101 -2.05 14.26 -18.11
N ARG A 102 -2.00 15.59 -18.00
CA ARG A 102 -2.51 16.50 -19.05
C ARG A 102 -1.82 16.32 -20.41
N SER A 103 -0.54 16.03 -20.43
CA SER A 103 0.24 15.81 -21.66
C SER A 103 0.24 14.36 -22.16
N SER A 104 -0.41 13.42 -21.42
CA SER A 104 -0.34 12.00 -21.71
C SER A 104 -1.16 11.59 -22.94
N THR A 105 -0.67 10.55 -23.63
CA THR A 105 -1.44 9.85 -24.66
C THR A 105 -2.65 9.15 -24.05
N LEU A 106 -2.57 8.73 -22.78
CA LEU A 106 -3.69 8.18 -22.03
C LEU A 106 -4.88 9.13 -22.05
N LEU A 107 -4.68 10.37 -21.61
CA LEU A 107 -5.75 11.37 -21.56
C LEU A 107 -6.29 11.70 -22.96
N ARG A 108 -5.44 11.82 -23.96
CA ARG A 108 -5.85 12.11 -25.33
C ARG A 108 -6.76 11.00 -25.89
N LYS A 109 -6.41 9.71 -25.65
CA LYS A 109 -7.24 8.56 -26.07
C LYS A 109 -8.57 8.55 -25.32
N LEU A 110 -8.53 8.76 -24.00
CA LEU A 110 -9.75 8.83 -23.19
C LEU A 110 -10.73 9.90 -23.69
N ASN A 111 -10.24 11.11 -23.94
CA ASN A 111 -11.05 12.21 -24.44
C ASN A 111 -11.57 11.98 -25.86
N ALA A 112 -10.93 11.12 -26.64
CA ALA A 112 -11.44 10.63 -27.93
C ALA A 112 -12.44 9.46 -27.78
N GLY A 113 -12.79 9.03 -26.55
CA GLY A 113 -13.71 7.94 -26.28
C GLY A 113 -13.07 6.53 -26.28
N ASP A 114 -11.78 6.43 -26.58
CA ASP A 114 -11.04 5.16 -26.61
C ASP A 114 -10.59 4.77 -25.20
N ARG A 115 -11.48 4.16 -24.42
CA ARG A 115 -11.19 3.72 -23.04
C ARG A 115 -10.19 2.57 -22.98
N THR A 116 -10.31 1.61 -23.88
CA THR A 116 -9.39 0.46 -23.93
C THR A 116 -7.97 0.90 -24.31
N GLY A 117 -7.86 1.75 -25.31
CA GLY A 117 -6.59 2.32 -25.70
C GLY A 117 -5.98 3.24 -24.64
N ALA A 118 -6.82 3.98 -23.89
CA ALA A 118 -6.36 4.78 -22.75
C ALA A 118 -5.79 3.89 -21.64
N ALA A 119 -6.49 2.80 -21.28
CA ALA A 119 -6.01 1.84 -20.28
C ALA A 119 -4.66 1.22 -20.65
N ALA A 120 -4.44 0.88 -21.91
CA ALA A 120 -3.15 0.34 -22.37
C ALA A 120 -1.98 1.33 -22.21
N GLU A 121 -2.24 2.64 -22.15
CA GLU A 121 -1.19 3.65 -21.99
C GLU A 121 -0.63 3.74 -20.55
N PHE A 122 -1.34 3.25 -19.54
CA PHE A 122 -0.79 3.20 -18.18
C PHE A 122 0.58 2.51 -18.15
N ALA A 123 0.73 1.38 -18.80
CA ALA A 123 1.94 0.56 -18.80
C ALA A 123 3.20 1.32 -19.26
N ARG A 124 3.07 2.41 -20.01
CA ARG A 124 4.20 3.23 -20.49
C ARG A 124 4.86 4.05 -19.39
N TRP A 125 4.20 4.23 -18.23
CA TRP A 125 4.63 5.07 -17.11
C TRP A 125 5.31 4.26 -15.99
N ASN A 126 6.13 3.30 -16.36
CA ASN A 126 6.78 2.36 -15.45
C ASN A 126 8.28 2.62 -15.25
N ARG A 127 8.79 3.80 -15.64
CA ARG A 127 10.21 4.13 -15.57
C ARG A 127 10.50 5.21 -14.53
N ALA A 128 11.64 5.06 -13.83
CA ALA A 128 12.24 6.11 -13.04
C ALA A 128 13.74 6.15 -13.35
N SER A 129 14.32 7.36 -13.52
CA SER A 129 15.73 7.55 -13.91
C SER A 129 16.14 6.71 -15.12
N GLY A 130 15.25 6.61 -16.13
CA GLY A 130 15.47 5.85 -17.38
C GLY A 130 15.33 4.33 -17.27
N ARG A 131 15.16 3.76 -16.06
CA ARG A 131 15.04 2.31 -15.82
C ARG A 131 13.61 1.90 -15.57
N VAL A 132 13.23 0.72 -16.07
CA VAL A 132 11.94 0.10 -15.73
C VAL A 132 11.98 -0.37 -14.28
N MET A 133 10.95 0.05 -13.50
CA MET A 133 10.81 -0.28 -12.09
C MET A 133 9.67 -1.30 -11.92
N ALA A 134 9.96 -2.43 -11.30
CA ALA A 134 8.96 -3.48 -11.08
C ALA A 134 7.74 -3.00 -10.29
N GLY A 135 7.96 -2.16 -9.26
CA GLY A 135 6.87 -1.55 -8.49
C GLY A 135 5.97 -0.64 -9.33
N LEU A 136 6.57 0.19 -10.22
CA LEU A 136 5.79 1.03 -11.13
C LEU A 136 5.05 0.19 -12.18
N THR A 137 5.66 -0.88 -12.69
CA THR A 137 5.01 -1.78 -13.64
C THR A 137 3.77 -2.40 -13.03
N ARG A 138 3.85 -2.88 -11.79
CA ARG A 138 2.72 -3.43 -11.04
C ARG A 138 1.64 -2.37 -10.82
N ARG A 139 2.00 -1.21 -10.29
CA ARG A 139 1.07 -0.11 -10.05
C ARG A 139 0.29 0.28 -11.32
N ARG A 140 0.96 0.39 -12.45
CA ARG A 140 0.33 0.71 -13.75
C ARG A 140 -0.63 -0.38 -14.21
N ALA A 141 -0.30 -1.65 -13.98
CA ALA A 141 -1.21 -2.76 -14.27
C ALA A 141 -2.47 -2.71 -13.38
N GLU A 142 -2.30 -2.50 -12.08
CA GLU A 142 -3.41 -2.40 -11.13
C GLU A 142 -4.29 -1.15 -11.41
N GLU A 143 -3.71 -0.01 -11.78
CA GLU A 143 -4.46 1.18 -12.20
C GLU A 143 -5.24 0.94 -13.51
N ALA A 144 -4.71 0.19 -14.46
CA ALA A 144 -5.42 -0.18 -15.69
C ALA A 144 -6.60 -1.13 -15.40
N GLU A 145 -6.43 -2.11 -14.50
CA GLU A 145 -7.49 -3.02 -14.05
C GLU A 145 -8.59 -2.26 -13.29
N LEU A 146 -8.19 -1.35 -12.40
CA LEU A 146 -9.13 -0.47 -11.73
C LEU A 146 -9.95 0.34 -12.75
N PHE A 147 -9.28 0.94 -13.72
CA PHE A 147 -9.91 1.76 -14.75
C PHE A 147 -10.93 0.97 -15.58
N LEU A 148 -10.57 -0.22 -16.07
CA LEU A 148 -11.41 -1.03 -16.94
C LEU A 148 -12.49 -1.79 -16.18
N HIS A 149 -12.13 -2.40 -15.06
CA HIS A 149 -12.94 -3.45 -14.41
C HIS A 149 -13.41 -3.10 -13.00
N GLY A 150 -12.82 -2.07 -12.36
CA GLY A 150 -13.13 -1.69 -10.99
C GLY A 150 -12.45 -2.59 -9.96
N ASP A 151 -11.35 -3.24 -10.33
CA ASP A 151 -10.54 -4.00 -9.40
C ASP A 151 -9.62 -3.07 -8.61
N TYR A 152 -9.88 -2.91 -7.32
CA TYR A 152 -9.10 -2.08 -6.41
C TYR A 152 -7.93 -2.86 -5.77
N ALA A 153 -7.48 -3.97 -6.37
CA ALA A 153 -6.33 -4.75 -5.90
C ALA A 153 -6.38 -5.10 -4.40
N GLY A 154 -7.57 -5.40 -3.89
CA GLY A 154 -7.78 -5.75 -2.47
C GLY A 154 -7.70 -4.57 -1.49
N ALA A 155 -7.69 -3.33 -1.95
CA ALA A 155 -7.73 -2.16 -1.08
C ALA A 155 -9.01 -2.13 -0.23
N VAL A 156 -8.86 -2.02 1.09
CA VAL A 156 -9.96 -2.00 2.05
C VAL A 156 -10.12 -0.60 2.62
N PRO A 157 -11.30 0.05 2.47
CA PRO A 157 -11.57 1.34 3.08
C PRO A 157 -11.55 1.26 4.61
N LEU A 158 -11.17 2.35 5.27
CA LEU A 158 -11.33 2.50 6.72
C LEU A 158 -12.78 2.91 7.03
N GLY A 159 -13.47 2.13 7.85
CA GLY A 159 -14.77 2.52 8.40
C GLY A 159 -15.99 2.10 7.59
N GLY A 160 -15.99 0.93 7.02
CA GLY A 160 -17.13 0.46 6.25
C GLY A 160 -18.10 -0.43 7.03
N GLU A 161 -19.02 0.15 7.80
CA GLU A 161 -20.41 -0.32 7.75
C GLU A 161 -21.09 0.54 6.69
N SER A 162 -21.20 0.05 5.47
CA SER A 162 -21.85 0.73 4.37
C SER A 162 -22.96 -0.12 3.79
N GLU A 163 -24.08 0.54 3.60
CA GLU A 163 -25.28 0.08 2.92
C GLU A 163 -24.98 -0.74 1.65
N ALA A 164 -25.84 -1.71 1.40
CA ALA A 164 -25.73 -2.70 0.35
C ALA A 164 -25.54 -2.09 -1.06
N ASP A 165 -24.31 -2.13 -1.55
CA ASP A 165 -23.99 -2.04 -2.96
C ASP A 165 -23.94 -3.48 -3.51
N PRO A 166 -24.75 -3.87 -4.51
CA PRO A 166 -24.76 -5.20 -5.07
C PRO A 166 -23.46 -5.60 -5.78
N ASP A 167 -22.53 -4.66 -6.00
CA ASP A 167 -21.19 -4.88 -6.55
C ASP A 167 -20.12 -5.01 -5.46
N ARG A 168 -20.52 -5.29 -4.22
CA ARG A 168 -19.65 -5.37 -3.06
C ARG A 168 -18.66 -6.52 -3.18
N PHE A 169 -17.43 -6.19 -3.54
CA PHE A 169 -16.30 -7.12 -3.39
C PHE A 169 -16.05 -7.36 -1.90
N THR A 170 -16.42 -8.54 -1.42
CA THR A 170 -15.97 -9.05 -0.11
C THR A 170 -14.44 -8.99 -0.09
N PRO A 171 -13.79 -8.55 1.03
CA PRO A 171 -12.34 -8.57 1.14
C PRO A 171 -11.85 -9.96 0.76
N SER A 172 -11.07 -10.04 -0.32
CA SER A 172 -10.73 -11.33 -0.90
C SER A 172 -10.00 -12.17 0.13
N LEU A 173 -10.62 -13.28 0.49
CA LEU A 173 -10.04 -14.32 1.32
C LEU A 173 -8.76 -14.79 0.63
N LEU A 174 -7.58 -14.52 1.21
CA LEU A 174 -6.34 -15.02 0.67
C LEU A 174 -6.19 -16.49 1.03
N VAL A 175 -6.03 -17.32 0.01
CA VAL A 175 -5.91 -18.77 0.12
C VAL A 175 -4.77 -19.26 -0.76
N ARG A 176 -4.39 -20.51 -0.61
CA ARG A 176 -3.42 -21.14 -1.53
C ARG A 176 -3.88 -20.98 -2.98
N GLY A 177 -3.00 -20.43 -3.81
CA GLY A 177 -3.26 -20.09 -5.21
C GLY A 177 -3.58 -18.61 -5.44
N SER A 178 -3.86 -17.81 -4.40
CA SER A 178 -3.95 -16.35 -4.52
C SER A 178 -2.60 -15.77 -4.93
N THR A 179 -2.62 -14.71 -5.74
CA THR A 179 -1.41 -14.02 -6.21
C THR A 179 -1.57 -12.49 -6.14
N GLY A 180 -0.45 -11.77 -6.23
CA GLY A 180 -0.45 -10.31 -6.32
C GLY A 180 -0.04 -9.61 -5.03
N THR A 181 -0.20 -8.26 -5.03
CA THR A 181 0.30 -7.36 -3.98
C THR A 181 -0.25 -7.67 -2.59
N ALA A 182 -1.51 -8.09 -2.49
CA ALA A 182 -2.12 -8.46 -1.21
C ALA A 182 -1.40 -9.67 -0.58
N VAL A 183 -0.97 -10.64 -1.40
CA VAL A 183 -0.19 -11.79 -0.94
C VAL A 183 1.22 -11.36 -0.56
N GLU A 184 1.88 -10.53 -1.37
CA GLU A 184 3.23 -10.02 -1.07
C GLU A 184 3.25 -9.21 0.24
N THR A 185 2.22 -8.38 0.48
CA THR A 185 2.07 -7.62 1.72
C THR A 185 1.90 -8.55 2.93
N LEU A 186 1.06 -9.57 2.80
CA LEU A 186 0.90 -10.61 3.81
C LEU A 186 2.23 -11.30 4.11
N GLN A 187 2.95 -11.72 3.06
CA GLN A 187 4.24 -12.41 3.20
C GLN A 187 5.27 -11.54 3.91
N LYS A 188 5.37 -10.25 3.56
CA LYS A 188 6.25 -9.29 4.25
C LYS A 188 5.89 -9.14 5.72
N ALA A 189 4.60 -9.06 6.05
CA ALA A 189 4.14 -8.99 7.43
C ALA A 189 4.52 -10.26 8.22
N LEU A 190 4.28 -11.44 7.65
CA LEU A 190 4.64 -12.72 8.30
C LEU A 190 6.16 -12.86 8.50
N ILE A 191 6.97 -12.44 7.51
CA ILE A 191 8.43 -12.40 7.66
C ILE A 191 8.85 -11.43 8.78
N GLY A 192 8.24 -10.25 8.82
CA GLY A 192 8.47 -9.26 9.88
C GLY A 192 8.10 -9.76 11.27
N LEU A 193 7.14 -10.67 11.38
CA LEU A 193 6.74 -11.37 12.60
C LEU A 193 7.57 -12.63 12.89
N GLY A 194 8.60 -12.91 12.08
CA GLY A 194 9.54 -14.02 12.30
C GLY A 194 9.12 -15.37 11.69
N TYR A 195 8.08 -15.40 10.86
CA TYR A 195 7.67 -16.63 10.17
C TYR A 195 8.51 -16.87 8.91
N ASP A 196 8.99 -18.11 8.74
CA ASP A 196 9.78 -18.51 7.58
C ASP A 196 8.87 -18.85 6.39
N LEU A 197 9.10 -18.18 5.26
CA LEU A 197 8.43 -18.45 3.99
C LEU A 197 9.32 -19.20 2.99
N GLY A 198 10.50 -19.66 3.42
CA GLY A 198 11.48 -20.35 2.57
C GLY A 198 12.17 -19.41 1.58
N ALA A 199 12.89 -19.99 0.62
CA ALA A 199 13.73 -19.26 -0.31
C ALA A 199 12.98 -18.28 -1.25
N ALA A 200 11.68 -18.48 -1.47
CA ALA A 200 10.86 -17.60 -2.30
C ALA A 200 10.53 -16.26 -1.61
N GLY A 201 10.53 -16.25 -0.27
CA GLY A 201 10.25 -15.03 0.50
C GLY A 201 8.89 -14.42 0.17
N ALA A 202 8.87 -13.09 0.00
CA ALA A 202 7.67 -12.33 -0.37
C ALA A 202 7.54 -12.19 -1.90
N ASP A 203 7.22 -13.29 -2.56
CA ASP A 203 7.12 -13.40 -4.02
C ASP A 203 5.74 -13.03 -4.60
N GLY A 204 4.77 -12.74 -3.74
CA GLY A 204 3.39 -12.44 -4.13
C GLY A 204 2.59 -13.66 -4.58
N VAL A 205 3.06 -14.89 -4.32
CA VAL A 205 2.34 -16.14 -4.61
C VAL A 205 2.00 -16.87 -3.33
N PHE A 206 0.73 -17.07 -3.03
CA PHE A 206 0.29 -17.82 -1.85
C PHE A 206 0.52 -19.31 -2.07
N GLY A 207 1.78 -19.72 -1.90
CA GLY A 207 2.24 -21.10 -2.07
C GLY A 207 2.05 -21.95 -0.79
N ALA A 208 2.71 -23.11 -0.79
CA ALA A 208 2.67 -24.02 0.36
C ALA A 208 3.37 -23.41 1.60
N SER A 209 4.51 -22.72 1.40
CA SER A 209 5.25 -22.06 2.48
C SER A 209 4.44 -20.93 3.11
N THR A 210 3.80 -20.09 2.29
CA THR A 210 2.90 -19.03 2.78
C THR A 210 1.75 -19.60 3.59
N LYS A 211 1.12 -20.70 3.09
CA LYS A 211 0.04 -21.40 3.83
C LYS A 211 0.55 -21.91 5.19
N ALA A 212 1.71 -22.55 5.22
CA ALA A 212 2.30 -23.06 6.47
C ALA A 212 2.59 -21.94 7.47
N ALA A 213 3.14 -20.81 7.01
CA ALA A 213 3.37 -19.62 7.84
C ALA A 213 2.07 -19.04 8.40
N VAL A 214 1.01 -18.96 7.59
CA VAL A 214 -0.34 -18.54 8.05
C VAL A 214 -0.89 -19.49 9.09
N GLU A 215 -0.80 -20.80 8.90
CA GLU A 215 -1.26 -21.79 9.88
C GLU A 215 -0.48 -21.72 11.19
N ALA A 216 0.83 -21.47 11.10
CA ALA A 216 1.67 -21.26 12.29
C ALA A 216 1.27 -20.00 13.06
N PHE A 217 1.06 -18.89 12.35
CA PHE A 217 0.56 -17.65 12.90
C PHE A 217 -0.81 -17.82 13.56
N GLN A 218 -1.76 -18.46 12.89
CA GLN A 218 -3.11 -18.73 13.41
C GLN A 218 -3.04 -19.54 14.70
N ARG A 219 -2.17 -20.55 14.76
CA ARG A 219 -1.98 -21.39 15.96
C ARG A 219 -1.40 -20.57 17.12
N ALA A 220 -0.39 -19.74 16.87
CA ALA A 220 0.24 -18.89 17.88
C ALA A 220 -0.75 -17.88 18.46
N ASN A 221 -1.71 -17.43 17.66
CA ASN A 221 -2.69 -16.41 18.04
C ASN A 221 -4.06 -16.97 18.47
N GLY A 222 -4.19 -18.29 18.67
CA GLY A 222 -5.46 -18.91 19.08
C GLY A 222 -6.59 -18.77 18.06
N LEU A 223 -6.27 -18.56 16.78
CA LEU A 223 -7.24 -18.46 15.69
C LEU A 223 -7.58 -19.84 15.12
N THR A 224 -8.64 -19.91 14.33
CA THR A 224 -8.95 -21.12 13.54
C THR A 224 -7.81 -21.39 12.57
N VAL A 225 -7.18 -22.58 12.69
CA VAL A 225 -6.03 -22.97 11.86
C VAL A 225 -6.54 -23.58 10.56
N ASP A 226 -6.91 -22.74 9.60
CA ASP A 226 -7.43 -23.17 8.28
C ASP A 226 -6.50 -22.80 7.11
N GLY A 227 -5.41 -22.08 7.39
CA GLY A 227 -4.44 -21.63 6.41
C GLY A 227 -5.01 -20.59 5.43
N LYS A 228 -6.07 -19.89 5.83
CA LYS A 228 -6.71 -18.84 5.05
C LYS A 228 -6.59 -17.51 5.78
N VAL A 229 -6.40 -16.43 5.04
CA VAL A 229 -6.33 -15.08 5.61
C VAL A 229 -7.63 -14.35 5.37
N GLY A 230 -8.58 -14.60 6.26
CA GLY A 230 -9.83 -13.85 6.36
C GLY A 230 -9.69 -12.65 7.31
N THR A 231 -10.83 -12.03 7.65
CA THR A 231 -10.90 -10.82 8.48
C THR A 231 -10.20 -11.00 9.83
N ALA A 232 -10.44 -12.12 10.54
CA ALA A 232 -9.87 -12.37 11.86
C ALA A 232 -8.34 -12.53 11.81
N THR A 233 -7.82 -13.32 10.86
CA THR A 233 -6.38 -13.52 10.69
C THR A 233 -5.68 -12.22 10.29
N ARG A 234 -6.29 -11.42 9.43
CA ARG A 234 -5.75 -10.13 9.02
C ARG A 234 -5.68 -9.14 10.17
N ALA A 235 -6.75 -9.01 10.94
CA ALA A 235 -6.78 -8.14 12.11
C ALA A 235 -5.72 -8.52 13.16
N ALA A 236 -5.49 -9.81 13.37
CA ALA A 236 -4.45 -10.28 14.29
C ALA A 236 -3.03 -9.97 13.77
N ILE A 237 -2.76 -10.15 12.47
CA ILE A 237 -1.47 -9.77 11.85
C ILE A 237 -1.24 -8.26 11.99
N GLU A 238 -2.25 -7.44 11.75
CA GLU A 238 -2.16 -6.00 11.92
C GLU A 238 -1.89 -5.60 13.37
N ALA A 239 -2.55 -6.23 14.32
CA ALA A 239 -2.36 -5.97 15.74
C ALA A 239 -0.92 -6.30 16.21
N GLU A 240 -0.36 -7.44 15.79
CA GLU A 240 1.01 -7.81 16.15
C GLU A 240 2.07 -6.96 15.46
N THR A 241 1.86 -6.59 14.19
CA THR A 241 2.78 -5.68 13.49
C THR A 241 2.77 -4.26 14.07
N LEU A 242 1.71 -3.87 14.77
CA LEU A 242 1.59 -2.57 15.44
C LEU A 242 2.04 -2.59 16.91
N SER A 243 2.21 -3.77 17.51
CA SER A 243 2.70 -3.90 18.89
C SER A 243 4.19 -3.53 18.95
N PRO A 244 4.63 -2.66 19.87
CA PRO A 244 6.06 -2.46 20.10
C PRO A 244 6.66 -3.79 20.58
N PRO A 245 7.94 -4.11 20.25
CA PRO A 245 8.61 -5.24 20.82
C PRO A 245 8.54 -5.14 22.35
N PRO A 246 8.44 -6.28 23.09
CA PRO A 246 8.47 -6.26 24.54
C PRO A 246 9.72 -5.49 24.99
N PRO A 247 9.66 -4.73 26.10
CA PRO A 247 10.83 -4.03 26.63
C PRO A 247 11.95 -5.05 26.82
N ASP A 248 13.14 -4.69 26.36
CA ASP A 248 14.33 -5.52 26.42
C ASP A 248 14.43 -6.15 27.83
N VAL A 249 14.27 -7.46 27.90
CA VAL A 249 14.72 -8.23 29.06
C VAL A 249 16.25 -8.16 29.00
N GLU A 250 16.85 -7.47 29.94
CA GLU A 250 18.32 -7.46 30.07
C GLU A 250 18.87 -8.87 29.92
N PRO A 251 19.92 -9.10 29.14
CA PRO A 251 20.47 -10.43 28.97
C PRO A 251 20.94 -10.95 30.34
N ASP A 252 20.40 -12.08 30.73
CA ASP A 252 20.91 -12.86 31.84
C ASP A 252 22.33 -13.34 31.46
N ASP A 253 23.34 -12.77 32.10
CA ASP A 253 24.77 -13.04 31.87
C ASP A 253 25.17 -14.51 32.13
N ASN A 254 24.22 -15.40 32.40
CA ASN A 254 24.44 -16.78 32.74
C ASN A 254 23.85 -17.83 31.79
N ALA A 255 23.40 -17.44 30.59
CA ALA A 255 22.92 -18.40 29.60
C ALA A 255 24.03 -18.80 28.62
N PRO A 256 24.19 -20.12 28.32
CA PRO A 256 25.23 -20.58 27.39
C PRO A 256 24.95 -20.07 25.98
N ALA A 257 26.02 -19.57 25.33
CA ALA A 257 26.00 -18.97 24.00
C ALA A 257 25.33 -19.84 22.93
N SER A 258 24.13 -19.45 22.50
CA SER A 258 23.55 -19.94 21.26
C SER A 258 22.78 -18.82 20.58
N GLY A 259 23.41 -18.25 19.55
CA GLY A 259 22.73 -17.68 18.37
C GLY A 259 22.36 -16.22 18.37
N GLY A 260 23.35 -15.32 18.39
CA GLY A 260 23.16 -13.92 18.00
C GLY A 260 22.95 -13.77 16.49
N ILE A 261 21.70 -13.67 16.04
CA ILE A 261 21.35 -13.31 14.64
C ILE A 261 20.44 -12.08 14.59
N PHE A 262 19.92 -11.60 15.72
CA PHE A 262 18.88 -10.56 15.73
C PHE A 262 19.36 -9.10 15.56
N LEU A 263 20.64 -8.80 15.80
CA LEU A 263 21.16 -7.41 15.63
C LEU A 263 21.73 -7.10 14.25
N ALA A 264 21.98 -8.10 13.40
CA ALA A 264 22.59 -7.89 12.09
C ALA A 264 21.59 -7.51 10.99
N LEU A 265 20.29 -7.81 11.14
CA LEU A 265 19.29 -7.54 10.12
C LEU A 265 18.81 -6.08 10.08
N LEU A 266 18.78 -5.38 11.21
CA LEU A 266 18.38 -3.96 11.22
C LEU A 266 19.44 -3.05 10.58
N SER A 267 20.72 -3.44 10.66
CA SER A 267 21.82 -2.66 10.06
C SER A 267 21.96 -2.87 8.55
N ALA A 268 21.54 -4.03 8.03
CA ALA A 268 21.61 -4.36 6.61
C ALA A 268 20.50 -3.66 5.78
N ILE A 269 19.33 -3.43 6.37
CA ILE A 269 18.23 -2.72 5.69
C ILE A 269 18.53 -1.22 5.56
N LEU A 270 19.22 -0.63 6.53
CA LEU A 270 19.64 0.79 6.47
C LEU A 270 20.82 1.04 5.52
N SER A 271 21.59 0.02 5.15
CA SER A 271 22.73 0.17 4.22
C SER A 271 22.34 0.06 2.74
N LEU A 272 21.16 -0.48 2.43
CA LEU A 272 20.64 -0.61 1.05
C LEU A 272 20.04 0.69 0.49
N PHE A 273 19.85 1.72 1.34
CA PHE A 273 19.37 3.04 0.94
C PHE A 273 20.47 4.12 0.90
N ARG A 274 21.74 3.74 1.05
CA ARG A 274 22.90 4.63 0.90
C ARG A 274 23.70 4.22 -0.35
N LYS A 275 23.16 4.54 -1.52
CA LYS A 275 23.96 4.89 -2.73
C LYS A 275 23.05 5.42 -3.81
#